data_4f92715f01087cfb1b13d2bfb8cc973c
#
_entry.id   4f92715f01087cfb1b13d2bfb8cc973c
#
_cell.length_a   1.000
_cell.length_b   1.000
_cell.length_c   1.000
_cell.angle_alpha   90.00
_cell.angle_beta   90.00
_cell.angle_gamma   90.00
#
_symmetry.space_group_name_H-M   'P 1'
#
loop_
_entity.id
_entity.type
_entity.pdbx_description
1 polymer ?
#
loop_
_entity_poly.entity_id
_entity_poly.type
_entity_poly.pdbx_seq_one_letter_code
_entity_poly.pdbx_strand_id
1 'polypeptide(L)'
;MVVVSLETGARVEGKWRPSSDTDTHAALYNAFPTLGGIVHTHSRWATAFAQAGRGIPAMGTTQADYFYGEIPCTRPMTPAEIGGSYERETGNVIIGTFRERRIDPAQVPGALVHSHGPFAWGTGPLDAVHNAVVLEEAAFMDWHALALEPRKGPMQQELLNKHYLRKHGPGAYYGQG
;
A
#
# COMPACT_ATOMS: atom_id res chain seq x y z
N MET A 1 18.37 -14.14 -6.59
CA MET A 1 17.03 -14.36 -6.01
C MET A 1 17.17 -15.37 -4.88
N VAL A 2 16.34 -15.27 -3.86
CA VAL A 2 16.21 -16.22 -2.75
C VAL A 2 14.74 -16.59 -2.59
N VAL A 3 14.48 -17.81 -2.12
CA VAL A 3 13.15 -18.27 -1.75
C VAL A 3 13.11 -18.47 -0.24
N VAL A 4 12.06 -17.95 0.37
CA VAL A 4 11.83 -18.04 1.82
C VAL A 4 10.48 -18.71 2.05
N SER A 5 10.42 -19.63 2.99
CA SER A 5 9.17 -20.25 3.42
C SER A 5 8.29 -19.23 4.17
N LEU A 6 7.05 -19.06 3.77
CA LEU A 6 6.09 -18.20 4.49
C LEU A 6 5.71 -18.80 5.85
N GLU A 7 5.80 -20.11 6.01
CA GLU A 7 5.45 -20.81 7.25
C GLU A 7 6.55 -20.64 8.32
N THR A 8 7.82 -20.80 7.92
CA THR A 8 8.93 -20.86 8.86
C THR A 8 9.83 -19.64 8.85
N GLY A 9 9.75 -18.76 7.84
CA GLY A 9 10.69 -17.66 7.61
C GLY A 9 12.07 -18.13 7.13
N ALA A 10 12.30 -19.42 7.00
CA ALA A 10 13.60 -19.97 6.62
C ALA A 10 13.84 -19.81 5.12
N ARG A 11 15.10 -19.51 4.76
CA ARG A 11 15.54 -19.56 3.36
C ARG A 11 15.56 -21.03 2.89
N VAL A 12 14.83 -21.34 1.85
CA VAL A 12 14.72 -22.69 1.28
C VAL A 12 15.48 -22.83 -0.04
N GLU A 13 15.72 -21.71 -0.76
CA GLU A 13 16.46 -21.70 -2.01
C GLU A 13 17.28 -20.42 -2.18
N GLY A 14 18.35 -20.50 -3.00
CA GLY A 14 19.25 -19.37 -3.29
C GLY A 14 20.39 -19.25 -2.29
N LYS A 15 21.45 -18.51 -2.66
CA LYS A 15 22.70 -18.38 -1.89
C LYS A 15 22.81 -17.04 -1.12
N TRP A 16 22.00 -16.07 -1.46
CA TRP A 16 22.03 -14.75 -0.84
C TRP A 16 21.28 -14.72 0.49
N ARG A 17 21.54 -13.73 1.33
CA ARG A 17 20.70 -13.43 2.48
C ARG A 17 19.38 -12.83 1.98
N PRO A 18 18.22 -13.21 2.55
CA PRO A 18 16.97 -12.49 2.34
C PRO A 18 17.09 -11.01 2.75
N SER A 19 16.23 -10.15 2.20
CA SER A 19 16.09 -8.76 2.65
C SER A 19 15.70 -8.71 4.13
N SER A 20 16.08 -7.64 4.83
CA SER A 20 15.57 -7.35 6.18
C SER A 20 14.05 -7.28 6.21
N ASP A 21 13.44 -6.75 5.15
CA ASP A 21 11.97 -6.61 5.04
C ASP A 21 11.21 -7.94 4.84
N THR A 22 11.92 -9.06 4.77
CA THR A 22 11.31 -10.38 4.55
C THR A 22 10.19 -10.67 5.55
N ASP A 23 10.37 -10.36 6.82
CA ASP A 23 9.37 -10.62 7.87
C ASP A 23 8.13 -9.73 7.70
N THR A 24 8.29 -8.47 7.24
CA THR A 24 7.18 -7.60 6.87
C THR A 24 6.37 -8.21 5.73
N HIS A 25 7.04 -8.61 4.66
CA HIS A 25 6.39 -9.22 3.49
C HIS A 25 5.70 -10.53 3.86
N ALA A 26 6.34 -11.39 4.65
CA ALA A 26 5.75 -12.65 5.10
C ALA A 26 4.49 -12.44 5.95
N ALA A 27 4.50 -11.44 6.84
CA ALA A 27 3.33 -11.07 7.64
C ALA A 27 2.16 -10.64 6.75
N LEU A 28 2.42 -9.81 5.72
CA LEU A 28 1.40 -9.35 4.79
C LEU A 28 0.84 -10.49 3.91
N TYR A 29 1.69 -11.36 3.35
CA TYR A 29 1.24 -12.52 2.57
C TYR A 29 0.37 -13.47 3.41
N ASN A 30 0.73 -13.69 4.67
CA ASN A 30 -0.05 -14.56 5.56
C ASN A 30 -1.39 -13.92 5.98
N ALA A 31 -1.45 -12.59 6.09
CA ALA A 31 -2.67 -11.89 6.51
C ALA A 31 -3.64 -11.60 5.35
N PHE A 32 -3.13 -11.44 4.15
CA PHE A 32 -3.85 -11.07 2.94
C PHE A 32 -3.63 -12.11 1.83
N PRO A 33 -4.35 -13.22 1.84
CA PRO A 33 -4.07 -14.38 0.98
C PRO A 33 -4.27 -14.13 -0.52
N THR A 34 -4.85 -13.00 -0.92
CA THR A 34 -5.01 -12.60 -2.32
C THR A 34 -3.78 -11.92 -2.90
N LEU A 35 -2.77 -11.59 -2.10
CA LEU A 35 -1.54 -10.95 -2.56
C LEU A 35 -0.64 -11.95 -3.28
N GLY A 36 -0.22 -11.59 -4.50
CA GLY A 36 0.77 -12.34 -5.29
C GLY A 36 2.09 -11.58 -5.50
N GLY A 37 2.15 -10.32 -5.11
CA GLY A 37 3.36 -9.49 -5.14
C GLY A 37 3.28 -8.35 -4.15
N ILE A 38 4.44 -7.95 -3.58
CA ILE A 38 4.56 -6.81 -2.68
C ILE A 38 5.83 -6.03 -3.05
N VAL A 39 5.72 -4.71 -3.10
CA VAL A 39 6.82 -3.77 -3.32
C VAL A 39 6.90 -2.81 -2.14
N HIS A 40 8.10 -2.65 -1.60
CA HIS A 40 8.41 -1.59 -0.65
C HIS A 40 9.43 -0.63 -1.26
N THR A 41 9.23 0.66 -1.08
CA THR A 41 10.13 1.71 -1.54
C THR A 41 10.20 2.86 -0.54
N HIS A 42 11.17 3.75 -0.73
CA HIS A 42 11.18 5.08 -0.12
C HIS A 42 11.01 6.13 -1.22
N SER A 43 9.99 5.97 -2.04
CA SER A 43 9.67 6.91 -3.11
C SER A 43 9.31 8.28 -2.54
N ARG A 44 9.68 9.35 -3.25
CA ARG A 44 9.77 10.71 -2.68
C ARG A 44 8.48 11.24 -2.10
N TRP A 45 7.40 11.15 -2.88
CA TRP A 45 6.14 11.81 -2.56
C TRP A 45 5.34 11.00 -1.56
N ALA A 46 5.25 9.70 -1.77
CA ALA A 46 4.60 8.81 -0.82
C ALA A 46 5.31 8.80 0.54
N THR A 47 6.65 8.80 0.55
CA THR A 47 7.42 8.91 1.78
C THR A 47 7.21 10.25 2.49
N ALA A 48 7.03 11.36 1.75
CA ALA A 48 6.71 12.64 2.36
C ALA A 48 5.36 12.60 3.10
N PHE A 49 4.32 11.97 2.53
CA PHE A 49 3.05 11.71 3.22
C PHE A 49 3.24 10.82 4.46
N ALA A 50 4.02 9.75 4.33
CA ALA A 50 4.34 8.86 5.45
C ALA A 50 5.04 9.59 6.60
N GLN A 51 6.02 10.45 6.30
CA GLN A 51 6.73 11.27 7.28
C GLN A 51 5.81 12.31 7.95
N ALA A 52 4.82 12.81 7.21
CA ALA A 52 3.80 13.71 7.76
C ALA A 52 2.72 12.95 8.58
N GLY A 53 2.76 11.62 8.61
CA GLY A 53 1.75 10.77 9.27
C GLY A 53 0.37 10.88 8.64
N ARG A 54 0.30 11.17 7.32
CA ARG A 54 -0.95 11.38 6.58
C ARG A 54 -1.12 10.31 5.51
N GLY A 55 -2.33 9.80 5.36
CA GLY A 55 -2.73 9.03 4.19
C GLY A 55 -2.79 9.91 2.93
N ILE A 56 -2.78 9.28 1.76
CA ILE A 56 -2.97 9.94 0.46
C ILE A 56 -4.47 9.94 0.18
N PRO A 57 -5.16 11.11 0.23
CA PRO A 57 -6.60 11.17 0.02
C PRO A 57 -6.96 10.83 -1.42
N ALA A 58 -8.16 10.30 -1.67
CA ALA A 58 -8.62 10.06 -3.03
C ALA A 58 -9.09 11.38 -3.68
N MET A 59 -8.19 12.11 -4.34
CA MET A 59 -8.50 13.43 -4.89
C MET A 59 -8.76 13.41 -6.40
N GLY A 60 -8.26 12.42 -7.13
CA GLY A 60 -8.33 12.38 -8.57
C GLY A 60 -8.66 11.00 -9.16
N THR A 61 -9.09 11.02 -10.42
CA THR A 61 -9.54 9.82 -11.13
C THR A 61 -8.41 8.84 -11.43
N THR A 62 -7.17 9.30 -11.52
CA THR A 62 -5.99 8.44 -11.66
C THR A 62 -5.85 7.50 -10.47
N GLN A 63 -5.96 8.02 -9.24
CA GLN A 63 -5.98 7.20 -8.04
C GLN A 63 -7.22 6.30 -8.00
N ALA A 64 -8.39 6.85 -8.30
CA ALA A 64 -9.66 6.13 -8.26
C ALA A 64 -9.71 4.91 -9.19
N ASP A 65 -8.94 4.89 -10.26
CA ASP A 65 -8.85 3.75 -11.18
C ASP A 65 -8.11 2.54 -10.55
N TYR A 66 -7.38 2.71 -9.44
CA TYR A 66 -6.54 1.66 -8.82
C TYR A 66 -6.75 1.50 -7.32
N PHE A 67 -7.18 2.54 -6.63
CA PHE A 67 -7.39 2.56 -5.18
C PHE A 67 -8.80 3.04 -4.87
N TYR A 68 -9.59 2.21 -4.22
CA TYR A 68 -10.98 2.54 -3.89
C TYR A 68 -11.05 3.35 -2.59
N GLY A 69 -10.44 4.54 -2.62
CA GLY A 69 -10.43 5.46 -1.50
C GLY A 69 -9.04 5.97 -1.14
N GLU A 70 -8.90 6.43 0.09
CA GLU A 70 -7.63 6.87 0.66
C GLU A 70 -6.64 5.72 0.76
N ILE A 71 -5.39 5.95 0.37
CA ILE A 71 -4.28 5.07 0.72
C ILE A 71 -3.89 5.39 2.16
N PRO A 72 -4.09 4.45 3.12
CA PRO A 72 -3.97 4.75 4.53
C PRO A 72 -2.51 4.93 4.96
N CYS A 73 -2.28 5.82 5.94
CA CYS A 73 -1.06 5.82 6.73
C CYS A 73 -1.31 5.11 8.05
N THR A 74 -0.37 4.29 8.50
CA THR A 74 -0.44 3.62 9.80
C THR A 74 -0.30 4.64 10.95
N ARG A 75 -0.65 4.24 12.16
CA ARG A 75 -0.20 4.95 13.37
C ARG A 75 1.33 4.86 13.51
N PRO A 76 1.96 5.71 14.31
CA PRO A 76 3.33 5.49 14.77
C PRO A 76 3.46 4.13 15.47
N MET A 77 4.61 3.49 15.29
CA MET A 77 4.97 2.30 16.05
C MET A 77 5.30 2.67 17.51
N THR A 78 4.95 1.79 18.43
CA THR A 78 5.31 1.94 19.84
C THR A 78 6.79 1.64 20.07
N PRO A 79 7.40 2.13 21.19
CA PRO A 79 8.78 1.77 21.54
C PRO A 79 9.03 0.25 21.66
N ALA A 80 8.03 -0.50 22.11
CA ALA A 80 8.12 -1.96 22.22
C ALA A 80 8.15 -2.63 20.84
N GLU A 81 7.35 -2.17 19.89
CA GLU A 81 7.36 -2.66 18.50
C GLU A 81 8.69 -2.33 17.81
N ILE A 82 9.22 -1.12 18.02
CA ILE A 82 10.50 -0.67 17.44
C ILE A 82 11.67 -1.47 18.03
N GLY A 83 11.66 -1.71 19.33
CA GLY A 83 12.71 -2.44 20.05
C GLY A 83 12.62 -3.96 19.96
N GLY A 84 11.52 -4.49 19.41
CA GLY A 84 11.25 -5.91 19.24
C GLY A 84 11.61 -6.42 17.83
N SER A 85 10.71 -7.20 17.25
CA SER A 85 10.82 -7.72 15.87
C SER A 85 10.33 -6.67 14.87
N TYR A 86 11.10 -5.59 14.71
CA TYR A 86 10.74 -4.36 14.00
C TYR A 86 10.09 -4.61 12.63
N GLU A 87 10.69 -5.45 11.79
CA GLU A 87 10.18 -5.73 10.45
C GLU A 87 8.84 -6.47 10.50
N ARG A 88 8.68 -7.42 11.42
CA ARG A 88 7.42 -8.11 11.64
C ARG A 88 6.34 -7.17 12.17
N GLU A 89 6.70 -6.30 13.12
CA GLU A 89 5.79 -5.30 13.68
C GLU A 89 5.40 -4.23 12.64
N THR A 90 6.28 -3.91 11.70
CA THR A 90 5.95 -3.10 10.52
C THR A 90 4.81 -3.74 9.71
N GLY A 91 4.85 -5.04 9.46
CA GLY A 91 3.73 -5.77 8.86
C GLY A 91 2.47 -5.73 9.72
N ASN A 92 2.60 -5.93 11.02
CA ASN A 92 1.49 -5.95 11.95
C ASN A 92 0.75 -4.60 12.03
N VAL A 93 1.44 -3.47 12.02
CA VAL A 93 0.77 -2.15 12.03
C VAL A 93 0.02 -1.87 10.72
N ILE A 94 0.51 -2.34 9.57
CA ILE A 94 -0.23 -2.29 8.30
C ILE A 94 -1.51 -3.13 8.42
N ILE A 95 -1.38 -4.40 8.83
CA ILE A 95 -2.52 -5.33 8.99
C ILE A 95 -3.55 -4.76 9.97
N GLY A 96 -3.08 -4.22 11.10
CA GLY A 96 -3.93 -3.57 12.11
C GLY A 96 -4.71 -2.41 11.50
N THR A 97 -4.06 -1.54 10.75
CA THR A 97 -4.69 -0.38 10.09
C THR A 97 -5.83 -0.81 9.15
N PHE A 98 -5.61 -1.85 8.34
CA PHE A 98 -6.64 -2.36 7.43
C PHE A 98 -7.83 -2.96 8.18
N ARG A 99 -7.57 -3.73 9.23
CA ARG A 99 -8.63 -4.33 10.07
C ARG A 99 -9.45 -3.28 10.83
N GLU A 100 -8.78 -2.35 11.50
CA GLU A 100 -9.42 -1.30 12.30
C GLU A 100 -10.27 -0.37 11.43
N ARG A 101 -9.76 0.01 10.25
CA ARG A 101 -10.44 0.89 9.31
C ARG A 101 -11.39 0.13 8.37
N ARG A 102 -11.46 -1.20 8.44
CA ARG A 102 -12.26 -2.07 7.58
C ARG A 102 -11.98 -1.85 6.08
N ILE A 103 -10.72 -1.71 5.74
CA ILE A 103 -10.27 -1.53 4.37
C ILE A 103 -10.03 -2.91 3.77
N ASP A 104 -10.55 -3.13 2.56
CA ASP A 104 -10.25 -4.32 1.76
C ASP A 104 -8.89 -4.14 1.06
N PRO A 105 -7.88 -5.00 1.35
CA PRO A 105 -6.56 -4.90 0.73
C PRO A 105 -6.57 -5.16 -0.79
N ALA A 106 -7.61 -5.80 -1.31
CA ALA A 106 -7.79 -5.96 -2.75
C ALA A 106 -8.30 -4.67 -3.42
N GLN A 107 -9.03 -3.83 -2.67
CA GLN A 107 -9.59 -2.57 -3.17
C GLN A 107 -8.62 -1.38 -2.96
N VAL A 108 -7.79 -1.45 -1.95
CA VAL A 108 -6.76 -0.43 -1.66
C VAL A 108 -5.41 -1.15 -1.55
N PRO A 109 -4.75 -1.43 -2.70
CA PRO A 109 -3.55 -2.26 -2.75
C PRO A 109 -2.29 -1.51 -2.33
N GLY A 110 -2.30 -0.82 -1.19
CA GLY A 110 -1.15 -0.11 -0.65
C GLY A 110 -1.41 0.57 0.68
N ALA A 111 -0.33 0.88 1.38
CA ALA A 111 -0.33 1.60 2.65
C ALA A 111 0.96 2.40 2.82
N LEU A 112 0.91 3.44 3.64
CA LEU A 112 2.09 4.15 4.14
C LEU A 112 2.36 3.70 5.58
N VAL A 113 3.60 3.37 5.88
CA VAL A 113 4.05 3.19 7.27
C VAL A 113 4.53 4.54 7.79
N HIS A 114 3.95 4.99 8.91
CA HIS A 114 4.26 6.28 9.52
C HIS A 114 5.77 6.47 9.71
N SER A 115 6.30 7.62 9.28
CA SER A 115 7.71 8.00 9.32
C SER A 115 8.65 7.08 8.54
N HIS A 116 8.14 6.16 7.69
CA HIS A 116 8.95 5.19 6.96
C HIS A 116 8.77 5.32 5.45
N GLY A 117 7.73 4.73 4.88
CA GLY A 117 7.49 4.75 3.44
C GLY A 117 6.32 3.88 3.00
N PRO A 118 6.08 3.81 1.68
CA PRO A 118 4.97 3.05 1.12
C PRO A 118 5.29 1.55 0.97
N PHE A 119 4.25 0.75 1.16
CA PHE A 119 4.12 -0.62 0.69
C PHE A 119 2.98 -0.66 -0.32
N ALA A 120 3.19 -1.28 -1.47
CA ALA A 120 2.16 -1.54 -2.46
C ALA A 120 2.16 -3.02 -2.82
N TRP A 121 1.00 -3.54 -3.20
CA TRP A 121 0.86 -4.95 -3.54
C TRP A 121 -0.10 -5.14 -4.72
N GLY A 122 -0.20 -6.38 -5.18
CA GLY A 122 -1.09 -6.76 -6.26
C GLY A 122 -1.24 -8.27 -6.35
N THR A 123 -1.98 -8.73 -7.34
CA THR A 123 -2.21 -10.16 -7.62
C THR A 123 -0.97 -10.88 -8.16
N GLY A 124 0.07 -10.13 -8.52
CA GLY A 124 1.37 -10.61 -8.96
C GLY A 124 2.44 -9.52 -8.87
N PRO A 125 3.72 -9.87 -9.12
CA PRO A 125 4.83 -8.92 -8.97
C PRO A 125 4.72 -7.69 -9.89
N LEU A 126 4.28 -7.86 -11.13
CA LEU A 126 4.13 -6.75 -12.08
C LEU A 126 3.00 -5.81 -11.69
N ASP A 127 1.90 -6.37 -11.18
CA ASP A 127 0.76 -5.61 -10.65
C ASP A 127 1.16 -4.80 -9.41
N ALA A 128 1.93 -5.40 -8.51
CA ALA A 128 2.48 -4.71 -7.34
C ALA A 128 3.40 -3.52 -7.71
N VAL A 129 4.27 -3.70 -8.73
CA VAL A 129 5.12 -2.62 -9.24
C VAL A 129 4.26 -1.53 -9.88
N HIS A 130 3.25 -1.89 -10.68
CA HIS A 130 2.34 -0.93 -11.29
C HIS A 130 1.61 -0.10 -10.21
N ASN A 131 1.05 -0.76 -9.19
CA ASN A 131 0.39 -0.09 -8.08
C ASN A 131 1.34 0.82 -7.28
N ALA A 132 2.61 0.44 -7.13
CA ALA A 132 3.62 1.29 -6.50
C ALA A 132 3.90 2.58 -7.31
N VAL A 133 3.94 2.48 -8.64
CA VAL A 133 4.09 3.64 -9.53
C VAL A 133 2.87 4.56 -9.44
N VAL A 134 1.66 3.99 -9.51
CA VAL A 134 0.42 4.78 -9.39
C VAL A 134 0.31 5.45 -8.02
N LEU A 135 0.71 4.75 -6.94
CA LEU A 135 0.72 5.29 -5.59
C LEU A 135 1.64 6.52 -5.49
N GLU A 136 2.85 6.45 -6.04
CA GLU A 136 3.80 7.58 -6.05
C GLU A 136 3.27 8.76 -6.86
N GLU A 137 2.70 8.51 -8.04
CA GLU A 137 2.13 9.57 -8.89
C GLU A 137 0.87 10.20 -8.25
N ALA A 138 0.03 9.41 -7.56
CA ALA A 138 -1.10 9.93 -6.80
C ALA A 138 -0.61 10.85 -5.67
N ALA A 139 0.41 10.42 -4.92
CA ALA A 139 1.01 11.23 -3.86
C ALA A 139 1.57 12.56 -4.41
N PHE A 140 2.25 12.52 -5.56
CA PHE A 140 2.76 13.72 -6.24
C PHE A 140 1.63 14.70 -6.60
N MET A 141 0.60 14.21 -7.29
CA MET A 141 -0.53 15.04 -7.70
C MET A 141 -1.30 15.62 -6.52
N ASP A 142 -1.53 14.82 -5.49
CA ASP A 142 -2.28 15.23 -4.31
C ASP A 142 -1.52 16.25 -3.47
N TRP A 143 -0.18 16.11 -3.36
CA TRP A 143 0.63 17.13 -2.70
C TRP A 143 0.50 18.49 -3.41
N HIS A 144 0.54 18.52 -4.74
CA HIS A 144 0.37 19.75 -5.51
C HIS A 144 -1.05 20.31 -5.41
N ALA A 145 -2.07 19.44 -5.46
CA ALA A 145 -3.46 19.86 -5.29
C ALA A 145 -3.70 20.48 -3.91
N LEU A 146 -3.12 19.90 -2.85
CA LEU A 146 -3.18 20.43 -1.48
C LEU A 146 -2.36 21.74 -1.31
N ALA A 147 -1.29 21.91 -2.09
CA ALA A 147 -0.55 23.18 -2.11
C ALA A 147 -1.35 24.28 -2.80
N LEU A 148 -2.12 23.98 -3.83
CA LEU A 148 -3.00 24.93 -4.53
C LEU A 148 -4.26 25.25 -3.71
N GLU A 149 -4.87 24.27 -3.04
CA GLU A 149 -6.05 24.43 -2.19
C GLU A 149 -5.90 23.56 -0.92
N PRO A 150 -5.34 24.13 0.17
CA PRO A 150 -5.05 23.38 1.39
C PRO A 150 -6.26 22.75 2.09
N ARG A 151 -7.46 23.28 1.82
CA ARG A 151 -8.72 22.79 2.39
C ARG A 151 -9.47 21.84 1.46
N LYS A 152 -8.89 21.47 0.32
CA LYS A 152 -9.50 20.54 -0.63
C LYS A 152 -9.72 19.18 0.05
N GLY A 153 -10.96 18.76 0.09
CA GLY A 153 -11.35 17.41 0.51
C GLY A 153 -11.17 16.37 -0.61
N PRO A 154 -11.45 15.10 -0.30
CA PRO A 154 -11.44 14.04 -1.32
C PRO A 154 -12.46 14.32 -2.43
N MET A 155 -12.31 13.57 -3.53
CA MET A 155 -13.25 13.64 -4.65
C MET A 155 -14.65 13.14 -4.25
N GLN A 156 -15.64 13.44 -5.07
CA GLN A 156 -17.01 12.97 -4.90
C GLN A 156 -17.05 11.44 -4.93
N GLN A 157 -17.80 10.82 -4.01
CA GLN A 157 -17.91 9.36 -3.90
C GLN A 157 -18.46 8.73 -5.19
N GLU A 158 -19.39 9.38 -5.85
CA GLU A 158 -19.98 8.91 -7.10
C GLU A 158 -18.94 8.84 -8.23
N LEU A 159 -18.00 9.80 -8.26
CA LEU A 159 -16.92 9.82 -9.24
C LEU A 159 -15.87 8.74 -8.94
N LEU A 160 -15.53 8.55 -7.65
CA LEU A 160 -14.69 7.44 -7.20
C LEU A 160 -15.30 6.09 -7.62
N ASN A 161 -16.58 5.88 -7.29
CA ASN A 161 -17.31 4.66 -7.65
C ASN A 161 -17.28 4.42 -9.16
N LYS A 162 -17.60 5.47 -9.95
CA LYS A 162 -17.60 5.38 -11.41
C LYS A 162 -16.27 4.92 -11.98
N HIS A 163 -15.16 5.49 -11.50
CA HIS A 163 -13.82 5.16 -12.00
C HIS A 163 -13.36 3.79 -11.53
N TYR A 164 -13.53 3.47 -10.27
CA TYR A 164 -13.10 2.17 -9.74
C TYR A 164 -13.91 1.01 -10.36
N LEU A 165 -15.23 1.09 -10.34
CA LEU A 165 -16.10 -0.01 -10.77
C LEU A 165 -16.05 -0.27 -12.28
N ARG A 166 -15.71 0.74 -13.12
CA ARG A 166 -15.53 0.50 -14.56
C ARG A 166 -14.35 -0.42 -14.88
N LYS A 167 -13.38 -0.56 -13.96
CA LYS A 167 -12.21 -1.44 -14.09
C LYS A 167 -12.33 -2.73 -13.27
N HIS A 168 -12.90 -2.64 -12.06
CA HIS A 168 -12.85 -3.71 -11.06
C HIS A 168 -14.23 -4.27 -10.69
N GLY A 169 -15.31 -3.63 -11.14
CA GLY A 169 -16.69 -4.06 -10.84
C GLY A 169 -17.17 -5.24 -11.68
N PRO A 170 -18.32 -5.83 -11.31
CA PRO A 170 -18.92 -6.94 -12.07
C PRO A 170 -19.24 -6.60 -13.54
N GLY A 171 -19.42 -5.31 -13.86
CA GLY A 171 -19.66 -4.79 -15.22
C GLY A 171 -18.46 -4.03 -15.77
N ALA A 172 -17.24 -4.41 -15.42
CA ALA A 172 -16.03 -3.75 -15.89
C ALA A 172 -15.95 -3.72 -17.42
N TYR A 173 -15.67 -2.56 -17.99
CA TYR A 173 -15.63 -2.34 -19.46
C TYR A 173 -14.39 -1.54 -19.90
N TYR A 174 -13.53 -1.14 -18.96
CA TYR A 174 -12.35 -0.32 -19.24
C TYR A 174 -11.10 -0.95 -18.62
N GLY A 175 -10.00 -0.96 -19.38
CA GLY A 175 -8.74 -1.56 -18.92
C GLY A 175 -8.76 -3.10 -18.92
N GLN A 176 -9.68 -3.70 -19.63
CA GLN A 176 -9.76 -5.14 -19.90
C GLN A 176 -8.96 -5.41 -21.18
N GLY A 177 -7.73 -5.87 -21.03
CA GLY A 177 -6.83 -6.20 -22.17
C GLY A 177 -6.20 -7.55 -21.98
#